data_19268045d1e28031575e530440ab02bb
#
_entry.id   19268045d1e28031575e530440ab02bb
#
_cell.length_a   1.000
_cell.length_b   1.000
_cell.length_c   1.000
_cell.angle_alpha   90.00
_cell.angle_beta   90.00
_cell.angle_gamma   90.00
#
_symmetry.space_group_name_H-M   'P 1'
#
loop_
_entity.id
_entity.type
_entity.pdbx_description
1 polymer ?
#
loop_
_entity_poly.entity_id
_entity_poly.type
_entity_poly.pdbx_seq_one_letter_code
_entity_poly.pdbx_strand_id
1 'polypeptide(L)'
;VGLAELAHRYPDKMSGGQQQRVAIARAIATHRDILFADEPTGALDSESRREVMDNLVTLPEVGTTLVMVTHDPVVASQTQRVIFLYDGHIVDDTTGLSSREISDRLVQMEVHA
;
A
#
# COMPACT_ATOMS: atom_id res chain seq x y z
N VAL A 1 -21.03 -0.16 -8.78
CA VAL A 1 -19.80 0.64 -8.68
C VAL A 1 -19.07 0.62 -10.02
N GLY A 2 -18.78 1.80 -10.58
CA GLY A 2 -18.09 1.90 -11.86
C GLY A 2 -16.73 1.17 -11.90
N LEU A 3 -16.05 1.06 -10.79
CA LEU A 3 -14.79 0.34 -10.71
C LEU A 3 -14.96 -1.17 -10.88
N ALA A 4 -16.09 -1.73 -10.49
CA ALA A 4 -16.33 -3.16 -10.65
C ALA A 4 -16.42 -3.56 -12.14
N GLU A 5 -16.92 -2.68 -12.97
CA GLU A 5 -16.94 -2.90 -14.42
C GLU A 5 -15.53 -2.91 -15.00
N LEU A 6 -14.65 -2.03 -14.53
CA LEU A 6 -13.26 -1.99 -14.96
C LEU A 6 -12.50 -3.26 -14.61
N ALA A 7 -12.90 -3.96 -13.55
CA ALA A 7 -12.26 -5.21 -13.13
C ALA A 7 -12.35 -6.33 -14.19
N HIS A 8 -13.31 -6.22 -15.11
CA HIS A 8 -13.49 -7.19 -16.20
C HIS A 8 -12.81 -6.78 -17.50
N ARG A 9 -12.17 -5.61 -17.52
CA ARG A 9 -11.42 -5.15 -18.69
C ARG A 9 -9.97 -5.60 -18.59
N TYR A 10 -9.19 -5.36 -19.66
CA TYR A 10 -7.78 -5.73 -19.73
C TYR A 10 -6.94 -4.79 -18.86
N PRO A 11 -6.41 -5.26 -17.72
CA PRO A 11 -5.70 -4.39 -16.78
C PRO A 11 -4.43 -3.76 -17.36
N ASP A 12 -3.78 -4.43 -18.31
CA ASP A 12 -2.55 -3.97 -18.94
C ASP A 12 -2.73 -2.69 -19.76
N LYS A 13 -3.97 -2.35 -20.11
CA LYS A 13 -4.31 -1.11 -20.84
C LYS A 13 -4.70 0.03 -19.92
N MET A 14 -4.72 -0.20 -18.61
CA MET A 14 -5.09 0.81 -17.64
C MET A 14 -3.86 1.52 -17.07
N SER A 15 -4.05 2.76 -16.60
CA SER A 15 -3.01 3.44 -15.83
C SER A 15 -2.75 2.72 -14.51
N GLY A 16 -1.60 2.96 -13.88
CA GLY A 16 -1.27 2.38 -12.58
C GLY A 16 -2.34 2.65 -11.53
N GLY A 17 -2.88 3.89 -11.49
CA GLY A 17 -3.95 4.24 -10.55
C GLY A 17 -5.24 3.49 -10.81
N GLN A 18 -5.61 3.31 -12.07
CA GLN A 18 -6.79 2.54 -12.43
C GLN A 18 -6.63 1.07 -12.07
N GLN A 19 -5.46 0.49 -12.27
CA GLN A 19 -5.18 -0.89 -11.89
C GLN A 19 -5.32 -1.10 -10.38
N GLN A 20 -4.84 -0.17 -9.58
CA GLN A 20 -4.95 -0.24 -8.13
C GLN A 20 -6.41 -0.10 -7.67
N ARG A 21 -7.17 0.80 -8.27
CA ARG A 21 -8.60 0.95 -7.95
C ARG A 21 -9.39 -0.29 -8.31
N VAL A 22 -9.04 -0.95 -9.43
CA VAL A 22 -9.65 -2.22 -9.82
C VAL A 22 -9.35 -3.31 -8.79
N ALA A 23 -8.11 -3.39 -8.33
CA ALA A 23 -7.71 -4.37 -7.31
C ALA A 23 -8.48 -4.15 -6.00
N ILE A 24 -8.65 -2.90 -5.57
CA ILE A 24 -9.43 -2.55 -4.38
C ILE A 24 -10.90 -2.94 -4.56
N ALA A 25 -11.48 -2.61 -5.71
CA ALA A 25 -12.86 -2.96 -6.01
C ALA A 25 -13.09 -4.48 -5.99
N ARG A 26 -12.13 -5.25 -6.50
CA ARG A 26 -12.18 -6.71 -6.44
C ARG A 26 -12.14 -7.22 -5.01
N ALA A 27 -11.28 -6.67 -4.19
CA ALA A 27 -11.17 -7.06 -2.78
C ALA A 27 -12.48 -6.82 -2.04
N ILE A 28 -13.12 -5.68 -2.24
CA ILE A 28 -14.40 -5.34 -1.65
C ILE A 28 -15.51 -6.25 -2.18
N ALA A 29 -15.57 -6.42 -3.49
CA ALA A 29 -16.65 -7.18 -4.15
C ALA A 29 -16.59 -8.68 -3.82
N THR A 30 -15.40 -9.22 -3.61
CA THR A 30 -15.20 -10.64 -3.30
C THR A 30 -15.11 -10.93 -1.80
N HIS A 31 -15.24 -9.90 -0.97
CA HIS A 31 -15.14 -10.00 0.50
C HIS A 31 -13.85 -10.70 0.95
N ARG A 32 -12.74 -10.38 0.30
CA ARG A 32 -11.45 -10.94 0.68
C ARG A 32 -11.01 -10.39 2.03
N ASP A 33 -10.51 -11.28 2.88
CA ASP A 33 -10.03 -10.90 4.21
C ASP A 33 -8.68 -10.19 4.17
N ILE A 34 -7.87 -10.46 3.15
CA ILE A 34 -6.52 -9.89 3.03
C ILE A 34 -6.31 -9.37 1.60
N LEU A 35 -5.79 -8.16 1.50
CA LEU A 35 -5.33 -7.57 0.25
C LEU A 35 -3.84 -7.26 0.36
N PHE A 36 -3.06 -7.76 -0.60
CA PHE A 36 -1.65 -7.42 -0.74
C PHE A 36 -1.48 -6.35 -1.80
N ALA A 37 -0.75 -5.29 -1.48
CA ALA A 37 -0.40 -4.23 -2.40
C ALA A 37 1.12 -4.04 -2.40
N ASP A 38 1.75 -4.29 -3.54
CA ASP A 38 3.19 -4.14 -3.71
C ASP A 38 3.48 -2.83 -4.43
N GLU A 39 4.14 -1.89 -3.72
CA GLU A 39 4.43 -0.55 -4.23
C GLU A 39 3.21 0.10 -4.90
N PRO A 40 2.08 0.24 -4.18
CA PRO A 40 0.82 0.63 -4.81
C PRO A 40 0.82 2.03 -5.44
N THR A 41 1.78 2.87 -5.09
CA THR A 41 1.86 4.26 -5.58
C THR A 41 3.14 4.54 -6.36
N GLY A 42 3.96 3.54 -6.64
CA GLY A 42 5.31 3.71 -7.17
C GLY A 42 5.42 4.44 -8.49
N ALA A 43 4.44 4.30 -9.39
CA ALA A 43 4.48 4.91 -10.72
C ALA A 43 3.44 6.02 -10.90
N LEU A 44 2.83 6.49 -9.81
CA LEU A 44 1.72 7.45 -9.87
C LEU A 44 2.17 8.88 -9.58
N ASP A 45 1.45 9.85 -10.15
CA ASP A 45 1.60 11.25 -9.78
C ASP A 45 1.00 11.52 -8.39
N SER A 46 1.18 12.74 -7.88
CA SER A 46 0.76 13.09 -6.51
C SER A 46 -0.74 12.95 -6.27
N GLU A 47 -1.56 13.32 -7.25
CA GLU A 47 -3.01 13.26 -7.13
C GLU A 47 -3.50 11.81 -7.16
N SER A 48 -3.04 11.03 -8.11
CA SER A 48 -3.37 9.61 -8.21
C SER A 48 -2.90 8.83 -7.00
N ARG A 49 -1.73 9.18 -6.48
CA ARG A 49 -1.17 8.59 -5.27
C ARG A 49 -2.08 8.79 -4.07
N ARG A 50 -2.58 10.03 -3.91
CA ARG A 50 -3.51 10.37 -2.83
C ARG A 50 -4.80 9.57 -2.93
N GLU A 51 -5.38 9.50 -4.14
CA GLU A 51 -6.61 8.75 -4.37
C GLU A 51 -6.47 7.28 -4.02
N VAL A 52 -5.38 6.65 -4.47
CA VAL A 52 -5.11 5.24 -4.18
C VAL A 52 -4.95 5.02 -2.67
N MET A 53 -4.18 5.87 -2.00
CA MET A 53 -3.97 5.73 -0.56
C MET A 53 -5.24 5.97 0.23
N ASP A 54 -6.05 6.96 -0.13
CA ASP A 54 -7.34 7.22 0.52
C ASP A 54 -8.25 5.98 0.47
N ASN A 55 -8.26 5.29 -0.66
CA ASN A 55 -9.04 4.05 -0.80
C ASN A 55 -8.44 2.89 0.00
N LEU A 56 -7.12 2.73 -0.03
CA LEU A 56 -6.46 1.62 0.66
C LEU A 56 -6.61 1.71 2.18
N VAL A 57 -6.44 2.90 2.75
CA VAL A 57 -6.48 3.06 4.22
C VAL A 57 -7.88 2.88 4.82
N THR A 58 -8.93 2.84 3.99
CA THR A 58 -10.29 2.57 4.45
C THR A 58 -10.61 1.07 4.51
N LEU A 59 -9.81 0.21 3.90
CA LEU A 59 -10.09 -1.23 3.84
C LEU A 59 -10.22 -1.89 5.21
N PRO A 60 -9.42 -1.56 6.23
CA PRO A 60 -9.62 -2.15 7.56
C PRO A 60 -11.00 -1.87 8.15
N GLU A 61 -11.60 -0.72 7.80
CA GLU A 61 -12.94 -0.35 8.28
C GLU A 61 -14.03 -1.28 7.76
N VAL A 62 -13.80 -1.90 6.59
CA VAL A 62 -14.74 -2.86 6.00
C VAL A 62 -14.31 -4.32 6.21
N GLY A 63 -13.39 -4.55 7.12
CA GLY A 63 -12.98 -5.88 7.53
C GLY A 63 -11.87 -6.52 6.70
N THR A 64 -11.22 -5.77 5.81
CA THR A 64 -10.11 -6.26 5.00
C THR A 64 -8.77 -5.91 5.65
N THR A 65 -7.93 -6.89 5.89
CA THR A 65 -6.55 -6.63 6.32
C THR A 65 -5.72 -6.21 5.10
N LEU A 66 -5.08 -5.06 5.20
CA LEU A 66 -4.23 -4.55 4.15
C LEU A 66 -2.76 -4.79 4.51
N VAL A 67 -2.05 -5.45 3.60
CA VAL A 67 -0.59 -5.62 3.70
C VAL A 67 0.04 -4.89 2.51
N MET A 68 0.83 -3.85 2.79
CA MET A 68 1.53 -3.11 1.76
C MET A 68 3.03 -3.33 1.85
N VAL A 69 3.67 -3.50 0.70
CA VAL A 69 5.13 -3.47 0.58
C VAL A 69 5.50 -2.16 -0.11
N THR A 70 6.35 -1.36 0.53
CA THR A 70 6.72 -0.06 -0.02
C THR A 70 8.10 0.38 0.47
N HIS A 71 8.78 1.19 -0.36
CA HIS A 71 9.98 1.92 0.02
C HIS A 71 9.69 3.38 0.37
N ASP A 72 8.43 3.80 0.30
CA ASP A 72 8.04 5.18 0.53
C ASP A 72 7.63 5.40 1.99
N PRO A 73 8.41 6.19 2.77
CA PRO A 73 8.08 6.45 4.17
C PRO A 73 6.74 7.14 4.39
N VAL A 74 6.30 7.96 3.45
CA VAL A 74 5.01 8.64 3.54
C VAL A 74 3.87 7.63 3.44
N VAL A 75 3.96 6.69 2.51
CA VAL A 75 2.99 5.61 2.37
C VAL A 75 2.95 4.74 3.63
N ALA A 76 4.11 4.33 4.11
CA ALA A 76 4.21 3.50 5.30
C ALA A 76 3.66 4.20 6.55
N SER A 77 3.85 5.51 6.68
CA SER A 77 3.37 6.28 7.84
C SER A 77 1.84 6.32 7.95
N GLN A 78 1.14 6.02 6.88
CA GLN A 78 -0.32 6.03 6.87
C GLN A 78 -0.93 4.72 7.37
N THR A 79 -0.10 3.73 7.65
CA THR A 79 -0.54 2.43 8.16
C THR A 79 -0.48 2.37 9.68
N GLN A 80 -1.18 1.40 10.25
CA GLN A 80 -1.23 1.21 11.70
C GLN A 80 0.05 0.58 12.24
N ARG A 81 0.70 -0.26 11.45
CA ARG A 81 1.87 -1.04 11.85
C ARG A 81 2.87 -1.07 10.72
N VAL A 82 4.13 -0.88 11.06
CA VAL A 82 5.22 -0.92 10.10
C VAL A 82 6.20 -2.01 10.49
N ILE A 83 6.52 -2.88 9.53
CA ILE A 83 7.50 -3.94 9.72
C ILE A 83 8.67 -3.64 8.80
N PHE A 84 9.86 -3.55 9.37
CA PHE A 84 11.08 -3.29 8.62
C PHE A 84 11.75 -4.60 8.26
N LEU A 85 11.98 -4.80 6.97
CA LEU A 85 12.64 -6.00 6.44
C LEU A 85 14.00 -5.65 5.86
N TYR A 86 14.98 -6.46 6.16
CA TYR A 86 16.29 -6.35 5.56
C TYR A 86 16.87 -7.75 5.31
N ASP A 87 17.29 -7.99 4.07
CA ASP A 87 17.91 -9.27 3.67
C ASP A 87 17.06 -10.49 4.10
N GLY A 88 15.75 -10.40 3.90
CA GLY A 88 14.83 -11.49 4.22
C GLY A 88 14.47 -11.64 5.69
N HIS A 89 14.94 -10.74 6.55
CA HIS A 89 14.70 -10.80 7.98
C HIS A 89 13.91 -9.59 8.49
N ILE A 90 13.08 -9.82 9.51
CA ILE A 90 12.42 -8.73 10.22
C ILE A 90 13.42 -8.13 11.19
N VAL A 91 13.72 -6.84 11.00
CA VAL A 91 14.67 -6.12 11.86
C VAL A 91 14.00 -5.19 12.85
N ASP A 92 12.75 -4.80 12.60
CA ASP A 92 11.95 -4.02 13.54
C ASP A 92 10.47 -4.17 13.20
N ASP A 93 9.61 -3.93 14.20
CA ASP A 93 8.16 -4.05 14.09
C ASP A 93 7.56 -3.05 15.10
N THR A 94 6.90 -2.01 14.59
CA THR A 94 6.48 -0.90 15.43
C THR A 94 5.20 -0.24 14.92
N THR A 95 4.62 0.59 15.77
CA THR A 95 3.41 1.36 15.48
C THR A 95 3.66 2.85 15.72
N GLY A 96 2.86 3.70 15.07
CA GLY A 96 2.84 5.12 15.37
C GLY A 96 4.05 5.93 14.90
N LEU A 97 4.81 5.44 13.94
CA LEU A 97 5.95 6.18 13.41
C LEU A 97 5.50 7.23 12.39
N SER A 98 6.13 8.41 12.45
CA SER A 98 6.01 9.43 11.40
C SER A 98 6.84 9.03 10.17
N SER A 99 6.56 9.68 9.04
CA SER A 99 7.33 9.46 7.82
C SER A 99 8.83 9.76 8.03
N ARG A 100 9.15 10.78 8.81
CA ARG A 100 10.55 11.13 9.13
C ARG A 100 11.22 10.05 9.94
N GLU A 101 10.54 9.52 10.95
CA GLU A 101 11.06 8.44 11.78
C GLU A 101 11.32 7.17 10.95
N ILE A 102 10.41 6.86 10.03
CA ILE A 102 10.57 5.72 9.13
C ILE A 102 11.78 5.94 8.22
N SER A 103 11.90 7.14 7.64
CA SER A 103 13.02 7.50 6.77
C SER A 103 14.36 7.36 7.51
N ASP A 104 14.44 7.85 8.74
CA ASP A 104 15.63 7.74 9.57
C ASP A 104 16.01 6.27 9.86
N ARG A 105 15.01 5.43 10.13
CA ARG A 105 15.21 3.99 10.33
C ARG A 105 15.75 3.31 9.09
N LEU A 106 15.24 3.65 7.91
CA LEU A 106 15.72 3.08 6.64
C LEU A 106 17.19 3.43 6.40
N VAL A 107 17.58 4.66 6.67
CA VAL A 107 18.99 5.10 6.55
C VAL A 107 19.87 4.31 7.51
N GLN A 108 19.45 4.14 8.75
CA GLN A 108 20.23 3.37 9.74
C GLN A 108 20.40 1.91 9.32
N MET A 109 19.38 1.31 8.72
CA MET A 109 19.46 -0.07 8.23
C MET A 109 20.52 -0.21 7.13
N GLU A 110 20.61 0.74 6.22
CA GLU A 110 21.62 0.73 5.15
C GLU A 110 23.03 0.90 5.69
N VAL A 111 23.21 1.77 6.68
CA VAL A 111 24.54 2.07 7.26
C VAL A 111 25.07 0.90 8.08
N HIS A 112 24.20 0.16 8.76
CA HIS A 112 24.59 -0.94 9.64
C HIS A 112 24.43 -2.31 8.99
N ALA A 113 24.18 -2.34 7.69
CA ALA A 113 23.99 -3.58 6.93
C ALA A 113 25.30 -4.35 6.69
#